data_7b6ba2604936d7dcc39e78b6113ef281
#
_entry.id   7b6ba2604936d7dcc39e78b6113ef281
#
_cell.length_a   1.000
_cell.length_b   1.000
_cell.length_c   1.000
_cell.angle_alpha   90.00
_cell.angle_beta   90.00
_cell.angle_gamma   90.00
#
_symmetry.space_group_name_H-M   'P 1'
#
loop_
_entity.id
_entity.type
_entity.pdbx_description
1 polymer ?
#
loop_
_entity_poly.entity_id
_entity_poly.type
_entity_poly.pdbx_seq_one_letter_code
_entity_poly.pdbx_strand_id
1 'polypeptide(L)'
;KLTQLAIKARNVPGVLAEIASEIARHNINILSGLILAEARRGVGEICVFLDLTESKLELDQLVQRLKGLNNVLDVKIIAKKFGNLLVSCYDRRITVLNKRAILLTTPHYVELALEWLDEVFGTGGHAILFEIGVQTAKRAIKRMRERFNLRGRELIEAFLALHAAGGWYRYEIVRYDDEARIFVIRLYDNIECKVFEGKKDKPVNHLIRGGLEGAFDEVYGEKFKVTEAKCIAKGDKYCEFVIRKAS
;
A
#
# COMPACT_ATOMS: atom_id res chain seq x y z
N LYS A 1 -1.66 23.82 16.43
CA LYS A 1 -1.24 22.92 17.52
C LYS A 1 -1.67 21.50 17.17
N LEU A 2 -0.73 20.68 16.69
CA LEU A 2 -1.01 19.32 16.18
C LEU A 2 -0.82 18.27 17.26
N THR A 3 -1.67 17.23 17.24
CA THR A 3 -1.56 16.04 18.09
C THR A 3 -2.14 14.81 17.42
N GLN A 4 -1.99 13.64 18.04
CA GLN A 4 -2.64 12.41 17.63
C GLN A 4 -3.22 11.68 18.84
N LEU A 5 -4.45 11.24 18.73
CA LEU A 5 -5.14 10.45 19.73
C LEU A 5 -5.41 9.02 19.22
N ALA A 6 -5.32 8.04 20.12
CA ALA A 6 -5.91 6.73 19.96
C ALA A 6 -7.12 6.64 20.90
N ILE A 7 -8.29 6.41 20.34
CA ILE A 7 -9.57 6.35 21.03
C ILE A 7 -10.09 4.92 20.94
N LYS A 8 -10.12 4.22 22.06
CA LYS A 8 -10.73 2.90 22.16
C LYS A 8 -12.21 3.05 22.44
N ALA A 9 -13.06 2.48 21.61
CA ALA A 9 -14.51 2.64 21.73
C ALA A 9 -15.27 1.34 21.42
N ARG A 10 -16.53 1.26 21.80
CA ARG A 10 -17.45 0.20 21.38
C ARG A 10 -17.66 0.28 19.87
N ASN A 11 -17.63 -0.86 19.19
CA ASN A 11 -17.86 -0.92 17.75
C ASN A 11 -19.36 -1.07 17.46
N VAL A 12 -20.10 0.04 17.64
CA VAL A 12 -21.54 0.12 17.37
C VAL A 12 -21.87 1.33 16.51
N PRO A 13 -22.97 1.32 15.74
CA PRO A 13 -23.38 2.44 14.91
C PRO A 13 -23.48 3.75 15.71
N GLY A 14 -23.03 4.87 15.10
CA GLY A 14 -23.13 6.22 15.70
C GLY A 14 -21.91 6.64 16.53
N VAL A 15 -21.08 5.75 17.02
CA VAL A 15 -19.95 6.09 17.92
C VAL A 15 -18.93 7.02 17.25
N LEU A 16 -18.62 6.78 16.00
CA LEU A 16 -17.71 7.67 15.25
C LEU A 16 -18.30 9.07 15.10
N ALA A 17 -19.61 9.17 14.84
CA ALA A 17 -20.30 10.45 14.74
C ALA A 17 -20.31 11.20 16.09
N GLU A 18 -20.52 10.51 17.20
CA GLU A 18 -20.46 11.04 18.56
C GLU A 18 -19.07 11.65 18.85
N ILE A 19 -18.01 10.89 18.60
CA ILE A 19 -16.61 11.33 18.78
C ILE A 19 -16.29 12.52 17.89
N ALA A 20 -16.60 12.44 16.58
CA ALA A 20 -16.34 13.52 15.63
C ALA A 20 -17.11 14.79 15.96
N SER A 21 -18.35 14.67 16.42
CA SER A 21 -19.18 15.80 16.87
C SER A 21 -18.60 16.49 18.11
N GLU A 22 -18.11 15.72 19.07
CA GLU A 22 -17.46 16.31 20.25
C GLU A 22 -16.18 17.06 19.89
N ILE A 23 -15.35 16.53 18.99
CA ILE A 23 -14.14 17.18 18.48
C ILE A 23 -14.51 18.47 17.74
N ALA A 24 -15.51 18.44 16.86
CA ALA A 24 -15.93 19.58 16.05
C ALA A 24 -16.55 20.72 16.89
N ARG A 25 -17.27 20.42 17.99
CA ARG A 25 -17.83 21.44 18.90
C ARG A 25 -16.78 22.37 19.50
N HIS A 26 -15.54 21.96 19.54
CA HIS A 26 -14.42 22.72 20.08
C HIS A 26 -13.53 23.35 19.02
N ASN A 27 -14.03 23.45 17.79
CA ASN A 27 -13.29 24.00 16.64
C ASN A 27 -11.94 23.29 16.39
N ILE A 28 -11.95 21.97 16.55
CA ILE A 28 -10.78 21.10 16.30
C ILE A 28 -11.00 20.37 14.99
N ASN A 29 -10.02 20.45 14.10
CA ASN A 29 -10.08 19.78 12.80
C ASN A 29 -9.45 18.38 12.86
N ILE A 30 -10.12 17.39 12.26
CA ILE A 30 -9.57 16.04 12.03
C ILE A 30 -8.84 16.05 10.70
N LEU A 31 -7.51 15.97 10.72
CA LEU A 31 -6.67 16.04 9.52
C LEU A 31 -6.61 14.71 8.78
N SER A 32 -6.51 13.63 9.53
CA SER A 32 -6.50 12.26 9.00
C SER A 32 -6.78 11.26 10.12
N GLY A 33 -7.08 10.02 9.75
CA GLY A 33 -7.28 8.99 10.75
C GLY A 33 -7.42 7.59 10.18
N LEU A 34 -7.31 6.62 11.06
CA LEU A 34 -7.54 5.19 10.79
C LEU A 34 -8.54 4.64 11.78
N ILE A 35 -9.51 3.89 11.30
CA ILE A 35 -10.46 3.16 12.12
C ILE A 35 -10.10 1.68 12.04
N LEU A 36 -9.78 1.10 13.18
CA LEU A 36 -9.34 -0.27 13.31
C LEU A 36 -10.38 -1.03 14.15
N ALA A 37 -11.29 -1.71 13.50
CA ALA A 37 -12.31 -2.51 14.18
C ALA A 37 -12.25 -3.96 13.70
N GLU A 38 -12.21 -4.90 14.65
CA GLU A 38 -12.44 -6.30 14.37
C GLU A 38 -13.93 -6.61 14.53
N ALA A 39 -14.60 -7.02 13.46
CA ALA A 39 -16.05 -7.25 13.43
C ALA A 39 -16.58 -8.16 14.54
N ARG A 40 -15.73 -9.03 15.10
CA ARG A 40 -16.11 -10.01 16.13
C ARG A 40 -15.84 -9.58 17.58
N ARG A 41 -15.15 -8.46 17.83
CA ARG A 41 -14.71 -8.08 19.19
C ARG A 41 -15.58 -7.04 19.89
N GLY A 42 -16.56 -6.47 19.23
CA GLY A 42 -17.43 -5.43 19.79
C GLY A 42 -16.71 -4.14 20.24
N VAL A 43 -15.40 -4.05 19.99
CA VAL A 43 -14.54 -2.91 20.34
C VAL A 43 -13.71 -2.55 19.14
N GLY A 44 -13.57 -1.26 18.86
CA GLY A 44 -12.71 -0.68 17.84
C GLY A 44 -11.73 0.32 18.42
N GLU A 45 -10.81 0.74 17.62
CA GLU A 45 -9.86 1.79 17.94
C GLU A 45 -9.81 2.80 16.79
N ILE A 46 -9.88 4.07 17.13
CA ILE A 46 -9.91 5.21 16.22
C ILE A 46 -8.66 6.02 16.51
N CYS A 47 -7.74 6.06 15.55
CA CYS A 47 -6.52 6.85 15.62
C CYS A 47 -6.69 8.08 14.73
N VAL A 48 -6.66 9.28 15.30
CA VAL A 48 -6.89 10.53 14.58
C VAL A 48 -5.80 11.54 14.83
N PHE A 49 -5.34 12.18 13.75
CA PHE A 49 -4.53 13.40 13.81
C PHE A 49 -5.44 14.62 13.90
N LEU A 50 -5.19 15.47 14.86
CA LEU A 50 -6.01 16.62 15.19
C LEU A 50 -5.20 17.91 15.09
N ASP A 51 -5.85 18.94 14.57
CA ASP A 51 -5.37 20.31 14.66
C ASP A 51 -6.21 21.12 15.65
N LEU A 52 -5.57 21.50 16.75
CA LEU A 52 -6.15 22.32 17.82
C LEU A 52 -5.77 23.79 17.69
N THR A 53 -5.24 24.25 16.55
CA THR A 53 -4.74 25.63 16.41
C THR A 53 -5.83 26.67 16.69
N GLU A 54 -7.03 26.43 16.19
CA GLU A 54 -8.19 27.32 16.35
C GLU A 54 -9.03 27.02 17.61
N SER A 55 -8.64 26.00 18.39
CA SER A 55 -9.38 25.58 19.58
C SER A 55 -8.94 26.37 20.81
N LYS A 56 -9.92 26.77 21.63
CA LYS A 56 -9.71 27.30 22.96
C LYS A 56 -9.57 26.22 24.02
N LEU A 57 -9.85 24.95 23.64
CA LEU A 57 -9.78 23.80 24.55
C LEU A 57 -8.35 23.27 24.61
N GLU A 58 -7.84 23.02 25.80
CA GLU A 58 -6.55 22.35 25.97
C GLU A 58 -6.68 20.84 25.72
N LEU A 59 -5.58 20.20 25.29
CA LEU A 59 -5.56 18.80 24.90
C LEU A 59 -6.07 17.87 26.01
N ASP A 60 -5.66 18.08 27.24
CA ASP A 60 -6.08 17.24 28.38
C ASP A 60 -7.59 17.37 28.65
N GLN A 61 -8.14 18.55 28.46
CA GLN A 61 -9.59 18.76 28.56
C GLN A 61 -10.36 18.02 27.47
N LEU A 62 -9.83 18.03 26.22
CA LEU A 62 -10.40 17.22 25.14
C LEU A 62 -10.38 15.72 25.47
N VAL A 63 -9.24 15.24 25.97
CA VAL A 63 -9.12 13.83 26.38
C VAL A 63 -10.15 13.45 27.44
N GLN A 64 -10.35 14.31 28.45
CA GLN A 64 -11.36 14.06 29.50
C GLN A 64 -12.80 14.07 28.95
N ARG A 65 -13.12 14.99 28.06
CA ARG A 65 -14.44 15.04 27.41
C ARG A 65 -14.72 13.80 26.57
N LEU A 66 -13.73 13.38 25.76
CA LEU A 66 -13.87 12.17 24.96
C LEU A 66 -14.01 10.92 25.82
N LYS A 67 -13.29 10.84 26.96
CA LYS A 67 -13.48 9.75 27.94
C LYS A 67 -14.84 9.75 28.61
N GLY A 68 -15.51 10.90 28.66
CA GLY A 68 -16.88 11.05 29.20
C GLY A 68 -17.98 10.55 28.27
N LEU A 69 -17.70 10.24 27.02
CA LEU A 69 -18.69 9.71 26.07
C LEU A 69 -19.04 8.24 26.41
N ASN A 70 -20.32 7.89 26.35
CA ASN A 70 -20.83 6.59 26.82
C ASN A 70 -20.17 5.36 26.13
N ASN A 71 -19.76 5.51 24.88
CA ASN A 71 -19.21 4.41 24.10
C ASN A 71 -17.69 4.46 23.98
N VAL A 72 -17.03 5.46 24.56
CA VAL A 72 -15.56 5.57 24.62
C VAL A 72 -15.06 4.82 25.86
N LEU A 73 -14.11 3.92 25.65
CA LEU A 73 -13.54 3.06 26.71
C LEU A 73 -12.20 3.60 27.21
N ASP A 74 -11.41 4.22 26.35
CA ASP A 74 -10.13 4.84 26.69
C ASP A 74 -9.69 5.85 25.60
N VAL A 75 -8.89 6.84 25.99
CA VAL A 75 -8.29 7.82 25.09
C VAL A 75 -6.83 8.03 25.49
N LYS A 76 -5.91 7.90 24.54
CA LYS A 76 -4.48 8.07 24.74
C LYS A 76 -3.90 9.06 23.76
N ILE A 77 -3.00 9.91 24.21
CA ILE A 77 -2.15 10.73 23.35
C ILE A 77 -1.02 9.82 22.85
N ILE A 78 -0.92 9.65 21.54
CA ILE A 78 0.03 8.71 20.91
C ILE A 78 1.06 9.40 20.02
N ALA A 79 1.05 10.73 19.96
CA ALA A 79 2.05 11.49 19.23
C ALA A 79 3.19 11.94 20.13
N LYS A 80 4.42 11.87 19.60
CA LYS A 80 5.60 12.55 20.16
C LYS A 80 6.04 13.64 19.20
N LYS A 81 6.39 14.79 19.77
CA LYS A 81 6.86 15.95 19.02
C LYS A 81 8.38 16.08 19.16
N PHE A 82 9.06 16.24 18.02
CA PHE A 82 10.49 16.47 17.90
C PHE A 82 10.70 17.73 17.05
N GLY A 83 10.88 18.88 17.69
CA GLY A 83 10.87 20.15 16.97
C GLY A 83 9.54 20.38 16.21
N ASN A 84 9.59 20.48 14.89
CA ASN A 84 8.42 20.59 14.03
C ASN A 84 7.88 19.25 13.51
N LEU A 85 8.54 18.12 13.83
CA LEU A 85 8.12 16.80 13.45
C LEU A 85 7.18 16.21 14.50
N LEU A 86 6.03 15.72 14.07
CA LEU A 86 5.09 14.95 14.89
C LEU A 86 5.13 13.49 14.45
N VAL A 87 5.49 12.61 15.38
CA VAL A 87 5.62 11.17 15.12
C VAL A 87 4.53 10.42 15.86
N SER A 88 3.83 9.54 15.14
CA SER A 88 2.91 8.57 15.75
C SER A 88 3.69 7.51 16.51
N CYS A 89 3.48 7.42 17.81
CA CYS A 89 4.05 6.37 18.66
C CYS A 89 3.04 5.24 18.92
N TYR A 90 2.17 4.97 17.93
CA TYR A 90 1.17 3.93 18.04
C TYR A 90 1.80 2.54 17.89
N ASP A 91 1.68 1.72 18.94
CA ASP A 91 2.32 0.39 19.03
C ASP A 91 1.53 -0.71 18.29
N ARG A 92 0.77 -0.38 17.25
CA ARG A 92 0.13 -1.39 16.41
C ARG A 92 0.93 -1.66 15.14
N ARG A 93 1.15 -2.94 14.90
CA ARG A 93 1.79 -3.40 13.67
C ARG A 93 0.79 -3.30 12.52
N ILE A 94 1.18 -2.62 11.45
CA ILE A 94 0.45 -2.65 10.18
C ILE A 94 0.53 -4.09 9.65
N THR A 95 -0.61 -4.66 9.29
CA THR A 95 -0.66 -6.03 8.75
C THR A 95 -1.47 -6.06 7.46
N VAL A 96 -1.00 -6.86 6.51
CA VAL A 96 -1.73 -7.21 5.29
C VAL A 96 -1.90 -8.72 5.28
N LEU A 97 -3.13 -9.18 5.19
CA LEU A 97 -3.48 -10.61 5.23
C LEU A 97 -2.87 -11.35 6.45
N ASN A 98 -2.91 -10.71 7.63
CA ASN A 98 -2.32 -11.19 8.89
C ASN A 98 -0.78 -11.34 8.86
N LYS A 99 -0.10 -10.69 7.93
CA LYS A 99 1.36 -10.59 7.90
C LYS A 99 1.78 -9.17 8.22
N ARG A 100 2.87 -9.04 8.98
CA ARG A 100 3.45 -7.72 9.29
C ARG A 100 3.85 -7.03 8.00
N ALA A 101 3.36 -5.81 7.81
CA ALA A 101 3.80 -4.90 6.77
C ALA A 101 4.74 -3.84 7.34
N ILE A 102 5.62 -3.33 6.52
CA ILE A 102 6.45 -2.17 6.79
C ILE A 102 6.12 -1.09 5.76
N LEU A 103 6.22 0.17 6.15
CA LEU A 103 6.09 1.30 5.25
C LEU A 103 7.49 1.70 4.80
N LEU A 104 7.70 1.71 3.49
CA LEU A 104 8.88 2.29 2.85
C LEU A 104 8.44 3.49 2.02
N THR A 105 9.14 4.60 2.15
CA THR A 105 8.92 5.74 1.27
C THR A 105 9.51 5.45 -0.11
N THR A 106 8.91 5.99 -1.16
CA THR A 106 9.38 5.80 -2.54
C THR A 106 10.86 6.19 -2.72
N PRO A 107 11.35 7.33 -2.20
CA PRO A 107 12.78 7.65 -2.29
C PRO A 107 13.68 6.57 -1.67
N HIS A 108 13.35 6.08 -0.47
CA HIS A 108 14.13 5.02 0.17
C HIS A 108 14.19 3.73 -0.66
N TYR A 109 13.06 3.33 -1.25
CA TYR A 109 13.00 2.15 -2.09
C TYR A 109 13.85 2.33 -3.36
N VAL A 110 13.77 3.51 -3.99
CA VAL A 110 14.52 3.81 -5.21
C VAL A 110 16.02 3.87 -4.94
N GLU A 111 16.45 4.66 -3.95
CA GLU A 111 17.86 4.82 -3.59
C GLU A 111 18.49 3.48 -3.19
N LEU A 112 17.81 2.69 -2.36
CA LEU A 112 18.37 1.43 -1.87
C LEU A 112 18.28 0.27 -2.87
N ALA A 113 17.17 0.15 -3.58
CA ALA A 113 16.92 -1.06 -4.37
C ALA A 113 17.23 -0.87 -5.86
N LEU A 114 17.03 0.31 -6.40
CA LEU A 114 17.19 0.54 -7.84
C LEU A 114 18.51 1.22 -8.18
N GLU A 115 18.79 2.38 -7.61
CA GLU A 115 20.00 3.14 -7.96
C GLU A 115 21.27 2.43 -7.49
N TRP A 116 21.33 2.07 -6.21
CA TRP A 116 22.50 1.41 -5.66
C TRP A 116 22.79 0.04 -6.31
N LEU A 117 21.77 -0.78 -6.58
CA LEU A 117 21.96 -2.05 -7.28
C LEU A 117 22.42 -1.86 -8.74
N ASP A 118 21.90 -0.82 -9.41
CA ASP A 118 22.35 -0.47 -10.78
C ASP A 118 23.81 0.02 -10.76
N GLU A 119 24.17 0.90 -9.83
CA GLU A 119 25.54 1.43 -9.70
C GLU A 119 26.58 0.34 -9.38
N VAL A 120 26.26 -0.55 -8.44
CA VAL A 120 27.22 -1.55 -7.95
C VAL A 120 27.29 -2.80 -8.83
N PHE A 121 26.16 -3.25 -9.32
CA PHE A 121 26.04 -4.54 -10.02
C PHE A 121 25.59 -4.43 -11.47
N GLY A 122 25.22 -3.25 -11.95
CA GLY A 122 24.75 -3.03 -13.32
C GLY A 122 23.65 -4.03 -13.72
N THR A 123 23.83 -4.70 -14.84
CA THR A 123 22.86 -5.71 -15.33
C THR A 123 22.69 -6.91 -14.40
N GLY A 124 23.67 -7.21 -13.53
CA GLY A 124 23.54 -8.22 -12.49
C GLY A 124 22.51 -7.82 -11.42
N GLY A 125 22.49 -6.53 -11.01
CA GLY A 125 21.47 -5.98 -10.13
C GLY A 125 20.06 -6.09 -10.71
N HIS A 126 19.91 -5.80 -12.01
CA HIS A 126 18.65 -5.96 -12.73
C HIS A 126 18.14 -7.42 -12.72
N ALA A 127 19.05 -8.37 -12.93
CA ALA A 127 18.71 -9.80 -12.88
C ALA A 127 18.28 -10.24 -11.47
N ILE A 128 18.94 -9.74 -10.44
CA ILE A 128 18.57 -9.99 -9.04
C ILE A 128 17.16 -9.46 -8.75
N LEU A 129 16.87 -8.21 -9.09
CA LEU A 129 15.55 -7.60 -8.90
C LEU A 129 14.45 -8.39 -9.63
N PHE A 130 14.73 -8.77 -10.87
CA PHE A 130 13.80 -9.58 -11.67
C PHE A 130 13.49 -10.92 -10.99
N GLU A 131 14.50 -11.65 -10.55
CA GLU A 131 14.32 -12.95 -9.89
C GLU A 131 13.61 -12.81 -8.54
N ILE A 132 13.89 -11.77 -7.76
CA ILE A 132 13.14 -11.45 -6.54
C ILE A 132 11.67 -11.27 -6.88
N GLY A 133 11.35 -10.54 -7.95
CA GLY A 133 9.98 -10.37 -8.44
C GLY A 133 9.31 -11.70 -8.75
N VAL A 134 9.97 -12.55 -9.54
CA VAL A 134 9.47 -13.87 -9.93
C VAL A 134 9.15 -14.72 -8.69
N GLN A 135 10.10 -14.88 -7.78
CA GLN A 135 9.94 -15.74 -6.62
C GLN A 135 8.91 -15.23 -5.63
N THR A 136 8.85 -13.90 -5.44
CA THR A 136 7.88 -13.27 -4.55
C THR A 136 6.46 -13.45 -5.07
N ALA A 137 6.26 -13.24 -6.37
CA ALA A 137 4.95 -13.38 -7.01
C ALA A 137 4.45 -14.83 -6.98
N LYS A 138 5.29 -15.82 -7.33
CA LYS A 138 4.93 -17.25 -7.25
C LYS A 138 4.44 -17.62 -5.86
N ARG A 139 5.17 -17.22 -4.83
CA ARG A 139 4.76 -17.47 -3.43
C ARG A 139 3.47 -16.74 -3.04
N ALA A 140 3.27 -15.53 -3.53
CA ALA A 140 2.07 -14.76 -3.29
C ALA A 140 0.85 -15.42 -3.95
N ILE A 141 0.93 -15.77 -5.22
CA ILE A 141 -0.11 -16.45 -5.99
C ILE A 141 -0.50 -17.78 -5.35
N LYS A 142 0.48 -18.61 -5.00
CA LYS A 142 0.22 -19.88 -4.31
C LYS A 142 -0.58 -19.67 -3.02
N ARG A 143 -0.16 -18.74 -2.16
CA ARG A 143 -0.86 -18.44 -0.91
C ARG A 143 -2.27 -17.87 -1.13
N MET A 144 -2.45 -17.03 -2.15
CA MET A 144 -3.77 -16.48 -2.49
C MET A 144 -4.71 -17.58 -2.99
N ARG A 145 -4.23 -18.48 -3.85
CA ARG A 145 -4.97 -19.66 -4.32
C ARG A 145 -5.44 -20.51 -3.15
N GLU A 146 -4.54 -20.87 -2.24
CA GLU A 146 -4.83 -21.73 -1.08
C GLU A 146 -5.80 -21.08 -0.08
N ARG A 147 -5.66 -19.78 0.15
CA ARG A 147 -6.45 -19.08 1.16
C ARG A 147 -7.82 -18.63 0.69
N PHE A 148 -7.95 -18.22 -0.56
CA PHE A 148 -9.16 -17.61 -1.12
C PHE A 148 -9.81 -18.42 -2.23
N ASN A 149 -9.24 -19.55 -2.59
CA ASN A 149 -9.71 -20.45 -3.68
C ASN A 149 -9.88 -19.73 -5.03
N LEU A 150 -9.09 -18.69 -5.30
CA LEU A 150 -9.08 -17.95 -6.56
C LEU A 150 -8.31 -18.72 -7.63
N ARG A 151 -8.71 -18.55 -8.92
CA ARG A 151 -8.07 -19.24 -10.05
C ARG A 151 -8.06 -18.36 -11.31
N GLY A 152 -7.15 -18.71 -12.24
CA GLY A 152 -7.08 -18.07 -13.56
C GLY A 152 -7.05 -16.56 -13.51
N ARG A 153 -7.89 -15.93 -14.32
CA ARG A 153 -8.00 -14.48 -14.43
C ARG A 153 -8.26 -13.78 -13.08
N GLU A 154 -9.18 -14.31 -12.28
CA GLU A 154 -9.54 -13.73 -10.99
C GLU A 154 -8.34 -13.65 -10.04
N LEU A 155 -7.47 -14.66 -10.05
CA LEU A 155 -6.25 -14.69 -9.25
C LEU A 155 -5.22 -13.65 -9.71
N ILE A 156 -5.08 -13.43 -11.02
CA ILE A 156 -4.25 -12.35 -11.59
C ILE A 156 -4.82 -10.98 -11.21
N GLU A 157 -6.12 -10.77 -11.37
CA GLU A 157 -6.77 -9.50 -11.01
C GLU A 157 -6.60 -9.19 -9.52
N ALA A 158 -6.80 -10.18 -8.65
CA ALA A 158 -6.61 -10.01 -7.21
C ALA A 158 -5.14 -9.71 -6.84
N PHE A 159 -4.18 -10.33 -7.53
CA PHE A 159 -2.75 -10.03 -7.35
C PHE A 159 -2.42 -8.58 -7.73
N LEU A 160 -2.89 -8.10 -8.89
CA LEU A 160 -2.71 -6.72 -9.34
C LEU A 160 -3.39 -5.73 -8.40
N ALA A 161 -4.64 -5.99 -8.00
CA ALA A 161 -5.40 -5.15 -7.10
C ALA A 161 -4.74 -5.01 -5.72
N LEU A 162 -4.14 -6.09 -5.19
CA LEU A 162 -3.46 -6.07 -3.90
C LEU A 162 -2.23 -5.13 -3.92
N HIS A 163 -1.46 -5.16 -5.01
CA HIS A 163 -0.33 -4.25 -5.19
C HIS A 163 -0.78 -2.80 -5.41
N ALA A 164 -1.84 -2.59 -6.19
CA ALA A 164 -2.44 -1.26 -6.37
C ALA A 164 -2.96 -0.69 -5.04
N ALA A 165 -3.63 -1.49 -4.22
CA ALA A 165 -4.05 -1.10 -2.87
C ALA A 165 -2.87 -0.80 -1.93
N GLY A 166 -1.71 -1.42 -2.19
CA GLY A 166 -0.44 -1.14 -1.50
C GLY A 166 0.29 0.11 -2.01
N GLY A 167 -0.24 0.81 -3.02
CA GLY A 167 0.33 2.05 -3.55
C GLY A 167 1.46 1.84 -4.56
N TRP A 168 1.61 0.64 -5.13
CA TRP A 168 2.69 0.37 -6.09
C TRP A 168 2.42 0.97 -7.47
N TYR A 169 1.15 0.98 -7.91
CA TYR A 169 0.69 1.47 -9.20
C TYR A 169 -0.84 1.51 -9.28
N ARG A 170 -1.37 2.12 -10.31
CA ARG A 170 -2.73 1.86 -10.80
C ARG A 170 -2.61 0.96 -12.03
N TYR A 171 -3.53 0.03 -12.25
CA TYR A 171 -3.44 -0.92 -13.35
C TYR A 171 -4.67 -0.91 -14.25
N GLU A 172 -4.47 -1.37 -15.48
CA GLU A 172 -5.50 -1.63 -16.49
C GLU A 172 -5.14 -2.93 -17.21
N ILE A 173 -6.08 -3.86 -17.29
CA ILE A 173 -5.95 -5.04 -18.13
C ILE A 173 -6.51 -4.71 -19.50
N VAL A 174 -5.64 -4.47 -20.47
CA VAL A 174 -5.99 -4.06 -21.84
C VAL A 174 -6.44 -5.25 -22.68
N ARG A 175 -5.77 -6.39 -22.51
CA ARG A 175 -6.08 -7.65 -23.16
C ARG A 175 -5.89 -8.80 -22.20
N TYR A 176 -6.84 -9.71 -22.22
CA TYR A 176 -6.76 -10.97 -21.48
C TYR A 176 -7.29 -12.10 -22.36
N ASP A 177 -6.39 -12.76 -23.08
CA ASP A 177 -6.70 -13.79 -24.06
C ASP A 177 -6.13 -15.12 -23.58
N ASP A 178 -7.00 -15.88 -22.93
CA ASP A 178 -6.65 -17.17 -22.33
C ASP A 178 -6.34 -18.24 -23.38
N GLU A 179 -6.98 -18.20 -24.54
CA GLU A 179 -6.76 -19.21 -25.58
C GLU A 179 -5.42 -18.99 -26.27
N ALA A 180 -5.14 -17.75 -26.67
CA ALA A 180 -3.89 -17.39 -27.31
C ALA A 180 -2.71 -17.25 -26.34
N ARG A 181 -2.96 -17.28 -25.02
CA ARG A 181 -1.95 -16.99 -23.97
C ARG A 181 -1.25 -15.65 -24.18
N ILE A 182 -2.02 -14.62 -24.53
CA ILE A 182 -1.54 -13.26 -24.75
C ILE A 182 -2.28 -12.30 -23.84
N PHE A 183 -1.51 -11.58 -23.00
CA PHE A 183 -2.07 -10.62 -22.07
C PHE A 183 -1.33 -9.30 -22.20
N VAL A 184 -2.05 -8.20 -22.02
CA VAL A 184 -1.47 -6.84 -22.02
C VAL A 184 -1.97 -6.10 -20.80
N ILE A 185 -1.02 -5.63 -19.99
CA ILE A 185 -1.28 -4.89 -18.75
C ILE A 185 -0.58 -3.54 -18.82
N ARG A 186 -1.31 -2.48 -18.49
CA ARG A 186 -0.77 -1.14 -18.30
C ARG A 186 -0.70 -0.80 -16.84
N LEU A 187 0.40 -0.16 -16.46
CA LEU A 187 0.60 0.37 -15.12
C LEU A 187 0.83 1.88 -15.20
N TYR A 188 0.08 2.61 -14.39
CA TYR A 188 0.16 4.06 -14.26
C TYR A 188 0.74 4.40 -12.90
N ASP A 189 1.49 5.49 -12.83
CA ASP A 189 2.09 5.99 -11.59
C ASP A 189 2.94 4.93 -10.85
N ASN A 190 3.65 4.15 -11.62
CA ASN A 190 4.42 3.00 -11.17
C ASN A 190 5.67 3.44 -10.39
N ILE A 191 5.84 2.95 -9.16
CA ILE A 191 6.92 3.35 -8.24
C ILE A 191 8.33 3.06 -8.77
N GLU A 192 8.55 2.01 -9.58
CA GLU A 192 9.88 1.73 -10.17
C GLU A 192 10.27 2.74 -11.25
N CYS A 193 9.29 3.36 -11.91
CA CYS A 193 9.56 4.23 -13.05
C CYS A 193 9.32 5.70 -12.77
N LYS A 194 8.40 6.05 -11.87
CA LYS A 194 7.95 7.43 -11.67
C LYS A 194 9.09 8.39 -11.30
N VAL A 195 10.00 7.94 -10.46
CA VAL A 195 11.17 8.72 -10.04
C VAL A 195 12.16 8.99 -11.16
N PHE A 196 12.14 8.15 -12.21
CA PHE A 196 12.98 8.26 -13.40
C PHE A 196 12.23 8.81 -14.61
N GLU A 197 11.04 9.38 -14.44
CA GLU A 197 10.19 9.82 -15.55
C GLU A 197 10.97 10.66 -16.58
N GLY A 198 11.06 10.15 -17.82
CA GLY A 198 11.77 10.77 -18.92
C GLY A 198 13.30 10.86 -18.79
N LYS A 199 13.92 10.18 -17.82
CA LYS A 199 15.37 10.28 -17.53
C LYS A 199 16.18 9.06 -17.98
N LYS A 200 15.53 8.00 -18.45
CA LYS A 200 16.20 6.77 -18.89
C LYS A 200 15.93 6.47 -20.36
N ASP A 201 16.89 5.87 -21.03
CA ASP A 201 16.77 5.44 -22.43
C ASP A 201 16.20 4.01 -22.56
N LYS A 202 16.21 3.24 -21.46
CA LYS A 202 15.74 1.85 -21.38
C LYS A 202 14.70 1.65 -20.29
N PRO A 203 13.84 0.63 -20.41
CA PRO A 203 12.93 0.23 -19.36
C PRO A 203 13.65 -0.15 -18.06
N VAL A 204 13.06 0.21 -16.91
CA VAL A 204 13.66 -0.01 -15.58
C VAL A 204 12.81 -0.88 -14.64
N ASN A 205 11.68 -1.41 -15.10
CA ASN A 205 10.78 -2.24 -14.29
C ASN A 205 11.29 -3.67 -14.13
N HIS A 206 12.37 -3.86 -13.42
CA HIS A 206 12.94 -5.21 -13.28
C HIS A 206 12.15 -6.06 -12.29
N LEU A 207 11.84 -5.54 -11.10
CA LEU A 207 11.08 -6.24 -10.06
C LEU A 207 9.64 -6.51 -10.50
N ILE A 208 8.95 -5.49 -11.01
CA ILE A 208 7.54 -5.61 -11.42
C ILE A 208 7.42 -6.55 -12.63
N ARG A 209 8.32 -6.45 -13.60
CA ARG A 209 8.37 -7.35 -14.76
C ARG A 209 8.55 -8.81 -14.33
N GLY A 210 9.49 -9.06 -13.41
CA GLY A 210 9.65 -10.39 -12.80
C GLY A 210 8.42 -10.84 -12.02
N GLY A 211 7.78 -9.91 -11.29
CA GLY A 211 6.54 -10.18 -10.57
C GLY A 211 5.39 -10.61 -11.48
N LEU A 212 5.21 -9.93 -12.61
CA LEU A 212 4.21 -10.32 -13.61
C LEU A 212 4.54 -11.70 -14.19
N GLU A 213 5.80 -11.95 -14.57
CA GLU A 213 6.22 -13.25 -15.12
C GLU A 213 5.97 -14.38 -14.13
N GLY A 214 6.41 -14.22 -12.87
CA GLY A 214 6.19 -15.20 -11.82
C GLY A 214 4.72 -15.44 -11.49
N ALA A 215 3.89 -14.41 -11.56
CA ALA A 215 2.46 -14.53 -11.34
C ALA A 215 1.78 -15.38 -12.43
N PHE A 216 2.06 -15.08 -13.70
CA PHE A 216 1.51 -15.85 -14.82
C PHE A 216 2.05 -17.28 -14.87
N ASP A 217 3.35 -17.48 -14.64
CA ASP A 217 3.95 -18.82 -14.50
C ASP A 217 3.18 -19.67 -13.48
N GLU A 218 2.93 -19.14 -12.30
CA GLU A 218 2.31 -19.86 -11.20
C GLU A 218 0.80 -20.08 -11.40
N VAL A 219 0.11 -19.12 -12.03
CA VAL A 219 -1.33 -19.24 -12.28
C VAL A 219 -1.62 -20.34 -13.29
N TYR A 220 -0.83 -20.41 -14.36
CA TYR A 220 -1.06 -21.31 -15.48
C TYR A 220 -0.26 -22.62 -15.43
N GLY A 221 0.76 -22.70 -14.58
CA GLY A 221 1.68 -23.84 -14.54
C GLY A 221 2.54 -23.97 -15.81
N GLU A 222 2.66 -22.89 -16.58
CA GLU A 222 3.40 -22.78 -17.84
C GLU A 222 4.44 -21.65 -17.73
N LYS A 223 5.43 -21.63 -18.62
CA LYS A 223 6.40 -20.55 -18.67
C LYS A 223 5.89 -19.41 -19.52
N PHE A 224 6.02 -18.19 -18.98
CA PHE A 224 5.68 -16.95 -19.68
C PHE A 224 6.92 -16.07 -19.81
N LYS A 225 6.90 -15.20 -20.82
CA LYS A 225 7.87 -14.14 -21.02
C LYS A 225 7.14 -12.81 -20.98
N VAL A 226 7.63 -11.90 -20.15
CA VAL A 226 7.11 -10.53 -20.03
C VAL A 226 8.05 -9.56 -20.71
N THR A 227 7.51 -8.80 -21.68
CA THR A 227 8.23 -7.73 -22.38
C THR A 227 7.62 -6.40 -22.01
N GLU A 228 8.41 -5.45 -21.59
CA GLU A 228 8.00 -4.07 -21.36
C GLU A 228 8.06 -3.29 -22.68
N ALA A 229 6.88 -2.98 -23.25
CA ALA A 229 6.76 -2.30 -24.54
C ALA A 229 6.81 -0.77 -24.39
N LYS A 230 6.32 -0.22 -23.28
CA LYS A 230 6.37 1.21 -22.92
C LYS A 230 6.78 1.36 -21.47
N CYS A 231 7.48 2.46 -21.17
CA CYS A 231 8.01 2.73 -19.84
C CYS A 231 7.98 4.22 -19.51
N ILE A 232 7.39 4.58 -18.37
CA ILE A 232 7.34 5.96 -17.85
C ILE A 232 8.74 6.55 -17.72
N ALA A 233 9.75 5.76 -17.32
CA ALA A 233 11.13 6.22 -17.21
C ALA A 233 11.72 6.68 -18.57
N LYS A 234 11.20 6.18 -19.70
CA LYS A 234 11.54 6.60 -21.05
C LYS A 234 10.74 7.81 -21.55
N GLY A 235 9.78 8.31 -20.77
CA GLY A 235 8.88 9.39 -21.15
C GLY A 235 7.51 8.94 -21.69
N ASP A 236 7.19 7.64 -21.66
CA ASP A 236 5.86 7.17 -22.01
C ASP A 236 4.85 7.54 -20.90
N LYS A 237 3.56 7.68 -21.26
CA LYS A 237 2.50 8.04 -20.30
C LYS A 237 2.18 6.93 -19.28
N TYR A 238 2.57 5.70 -19.57
CA TYR A 238 2.36 4.51 -18.74
C TYR A 238 3.41 3.45 -19.07
N CYS A 239 3.57 2.46 -18.18
CA CYS A 239 4.31 1.25 -18.50
C CYS A 239 3.37 0.22 -19.10
N GLU A 240 3.73 -0.42 -20.22
CA GLU A 240 2.92 -1.45 -20.87
C GLU A 240 3.71 -2.76 -20.95
N PHE A 241 3.10 -3.80 -20.42
CA PHE A 241 3.69 -5.14 -20.38
C PHE A 241 2.89 -6.07 -21.28
N VAL A 242 3.60 -6.72 -22.21
CA VAL A 242 3.07 -7.79 -23.05
C VAL A 242 3.57 -9.11 -22.49
N ILE A 243 2.63 -9.94 -22.07
CA ILE A 243 2.88 -11.25 -21.46
C ILE A 243 2.46 -12.31 -22.48
N ARG A 244 3.36 -13.25 -22.77
CA ARG A 244 3.11 -14.34 -23.71
C ARG A 244 3.69 -15.64 -23.18
N LYS A 245 3.06 -16.75 -23.49
CA LYS A 245 3.65 -18.07 -23.26
C LYS A 245 5.03 -18.14 -23.92
N ALA A 246 6.02 -18.62 -23.16
CA ALA A 246 7.34 -18.89 -23.71
C ALA A 246 7.27 -20.11 -24.65
N SER A 247 7.95 -20.00 -25.78
CA SER A 247 8.09 -21.12 -26.76
C SER A 247 8.97 -22.23 -26.22
#